data_09be2147500f530a8e4e8c6edfb7b429
#
_entry.id   09be2147500f530a8e4e8c6edfb7b429
#
_cell.length_a   1.000
_cell.length_b   1.000
_cell.length_c   1.000
_cell.angle_alpha   90.00
_cell.angle_beta   90.00
_cell.angle_gamma   90.00
#
_symmetry.space_group_name_H-M   'P 1'
#
loop_
_entity.id
_entity.type
_entity.pdbx_description
1 polymer ?
#
loop_
_entity_poly.entity_id
_entity_poly.type
_entity_poly.pdbx_seq_one_letter_code
_entity_poly.pdbx_strand_id
1 'polypeptide(L)'
;MANTKEIQDRIKSINDTLKITNAMYMISSSKLKKSKKMLADTEPYFFTLQSEMSRILRHLPDMEDIYFKTNEDKLPEDRKVGYIVITADKGLAGSYNHNILKMAEEHLKNHPNHSLFVLGELGRHYFEQRGIEIEKQFHYTVQNPTLNRARNIAEEILELYLHNELDEVYIIYTSMINAIQEETQMSQLLPLKKADFTVQIPIDIPREELAIKPSPEAVMDRIVPNYVVGFVYGALVESFSCEQNARMMAMQSASNSARDMLAELDILYNRARQAAITQEITEVIAGAKSQKKKRK
;
A
#
# COMPACT_ATOMS: atom_id res chain seq x y z
N MET A 1 -40.09 -15.42 -17.55
CA MET A 1 -39.59 -16.20 -16.41
C MET A 1 -38.12 -16.50 -16.66
N ALA A 2 -37.23 -16.31 -15.69
CA ALA A 2 -35.84 -16.66 -15.85
C ALA A 2 -35.70 -18.15 -16.14
N ASN A 3 -34.96 -18.51 -17.18
CA ASN A 3 -34.78 -19.90 -17.59
C ASN A 3 -33.96 -20.62 -16.48
N THR A 4 -34.39 -21.78 -16.03
CA THR A 4 -33.71 -22.60 -15.02
C THR A 4 -32.25 -22.81 -15.34
N LYS A 5 -31.89 -22.91 -16.62
CA LYS A 5 -30.53 -23.03 -17.12
C LYS A 5 -29.72 -21.76 -16.84
N GLU A 6 -30.28 -20.57 -17.06
CA GLU A 6 -29.61 -19.27 -16.81
C GLU A 6 -29.29 -19.12 -15.30
N ILE A 7 -30.23 -19.47 -14.41
CA ILE A 7 -30.00 -19.44 -12.96
C ILE A 7 -28.89 -20.43 -12.58
N GLN A 8 -28.85 -21.58 -13.17
CA GLN A 8 -27.85 -22.61 -12.91
C GLN A 8 -26.45 -22.19 -13.37
N ASP A 9 -26.35 -21.54 -14.55
CA ASP A 9 -25.10 -21.00 -15.05
C ASP A 9 -24.58 -19.86 -14.14
N ARG A 10 -25.48 -19.04 -13.61
CA ARG A 10 -25.15 -17.98 -12.67
C ARG A 10 -24.67 -18.53 -11.32
N ILE A 11 -25.31 -19.56 -10.77
CA ILE A 11 -24.87 -20.27 -9.56
C ILE A 11 -23.45 -20.81 -9.77
N LYS A 12 -23.17 -21.43 -10.90
CA LYS A 12 -21.83 -21.94 -11.23
C LYS A 12 -20.79 -20.83 -11.26
N SER A 13 -21.07 -19.72 -11.93
CA SER A 13 -20.16 -18.56 -12.03
C SER A 13 -19.84 -17.96 -10.67
N ILE A 14 -20.86 -17.81 -9.78
CA ILE A 14 -20.64 -17.28 -8.43
C ILE A 14 -19.84 -18.26 -7.57
N ASN A 15 -20.08 -19.57 -7.68
CA ASN A 15 -19.28 -20.57 -7.00
C ASN A 15 -17.81 -20.53 -7.42
N ASP A 16 -17.52 -20.31 -8.70
CA ASP A 16 -16.15 -20.18 -9.18
C ASP A 16 -15.52 -18.87 -8.68
N THR A 17 -16.28 -17.77 -8.65
CA THR A 17 -15.84 -16.51 -8.03
C THR A 17 -15.51 -16.69 -6.54
N LEU A 18 -16.36 -17.42 -5.80
CA LEU A 18 -16.15 -17.72 -4.38
C LEU A 18 -14.86 -18.50 -4.13
N LYS A 19 -14.51 -19.45 -4.99
CA LYS A 19 -13.23 -20.18 -4.91
C LYS A 19 -12.04 -19.24 -5.11
N ILE A 20 -12.12 -18.33 -6.08
CA ILE A 20 -11.08 -17.36 -6.38
C ILE A 20 -10.90 -16.39 -5.20
N THR A 21 -11.98 -15.80 -4.67
CA THR A 21 -11.91 -14.85 -3.56
C THR A 21 -11.36 -15.51 -2.29
N ASN A 22 -11.76 -16.74 -1.98
CA ASN A 22 -11.21 -17.50 -0.86
C ASN A 22 -9.70 -17.78 -1.04
N ALA A 23 -9.25 -18.16 -2.24
CA ALA A 23 -7.84 -18.38 -2.52
C ALA A 23 -7.03 -17.08 -2.36
N MET A 24 -7.55 -15.95 -2.89
CA MET A 24 -6.91 -14.64 -2.75
C MET A 24 -6.85 -14.18 -1.29
N TYR A 25 -7.89 -14.43 -0.50
CA TYR A 25 -7.89 -14.19 0.95
C TYR A 25 -6.75 -14.93 1.64
N MET A 26 -6.61 -16.24 1.38
CA MET A 26 -5.55 -17.05 1.99
C MET A 26 -4.14 -16.60 1.59
N ILE A 27 -3.94 -16.27 0.32
CA ILE A 27 -2.65 -15.77 -0.19
C ILE A 27 -2.30 -14.44 0.48
N SER A 28 -3.25 -13.49 0.55
CA SER A 28 -3.03 -12.18 1.16
C SER A 28 -2.75 -12.30 2.66
N SER A 29 -3.48 -13.15 3.37
CA SER A 29 -3.24 -13.44 4.79
C SER A 29 -1.84 -14.01 5.04
N SER A 30 -1.39 -14.94 4.21
CA SER A 30 -0.03 -15.52 4.31
C SER A 30 1.05 -14.46 4.04
N LYS A 31 0.86 -13.60 3.02
CA LYS A 31 1.80 -12.52 2.68
C LYS A 31 1.85 -11.47 3.78
N LEU A 32 0.71 -11.09 4.37
CA LEU A 32 0.63 -10.17 5.50
C LEU A 32 1.41 -10.69 6.70
N LYS A 33 1.24 -11.96 7.05
CA LYS A 33 1.99 -12.57 8.16
C LYS A 33 3.50 -12.56 7.91
N LYS A 34 3.92 -12.85 6.68
CA LYS A 34 5.34 -12.84 6.29
C LYS A 34 5.93 -11.43 6.36
N SER A 35 5.23 -10.41 5.84
CA SER A 35 5.72 -9.03 5.83
C SER A 35 5.84 -8.45 7.25
N LYS A 36 4.86 -8.71 8.13
CA LYS A 36 4.96 -8.31 9.55
C LYS A 36 6.18 -8.92 10.25
N LYS A 37 6.49 -10.18 9.96
CA LYS A 37 7.71 -10.81 10.49
C LYS A 37 8.98 -10.14 9.96
N MET A 38 9.03 -9.85 8.65
CA MET A 38 10.18 -9.17 8.03
C MET A 38 10.43 -7.80 8.67
N LEU A 39 9.38 -7.03 8.96
CA LEU A 39 9.49 -5.75 9.63
C LEU A 39 10.05 -5.93 11.05
N ALA A 40 9.45 -6.81 11.85
CA ALA A 40 9.89 -7.08 13.22
C ALA A 40 11.34 -7.58 13.31
N ASP A 41 11.82 -8.33 12.31
CA ASP A 41 13.19 -8.86 12.27
C ASP A 41 14.23 -7.75 11.97
N THR A 42 13.83 -6.67 11.28
CA THR A 42 14.74 -5.59 10.84
C THR A 42 14.61 -4.29 11.64
N GLU A 43 13.46 -4.04 12.23
CA GLU A 43 13.14 -2.84 13.01
C GLU A 43 14.16 -2.53 14.12
N PRO A 44 14.66 -3.49 14.92
CA PRO A 44 15.65 -3.21 15.95
C PRO A 44 16.95 -2.59 15.44
N TYR A 45 17.39 -2.97 14.24
CA TYR A 45 18.58 -2.38 13.62
C TYR A 45 18.37 -0.88 13.31
N PHE A 46 17.21 -0.53 12.74
CA PHE A 46 16.93 0.86 12.38
C PHE A 46 16.66 1.74 13.61
N PHE A 47 16.05 1.20 14.66
CA PHE A 47 15.94 1.89 15.94
C PHE A 47 17.30 2.15 16.57
N THR A 48 18.26 1.23 16.42
CA THR A 48 19.64 1.47 16.89
C THR A 48 20.28 2.63 16.14
N LEU A 49 20.16 2.69 14.79
CA LEU A 49 20.66 3.82 14.00
C LEU A 49 20.03 5.15 14.45
N GLN A 50 18.72 5.18 14.61
CA GLN A 50 18.01 6.36 15.09
C GLN A 50 18.47 6.81 16.49
N SER A 51 18.68 5.85 17.39
CA SER A 51 19.18 6.09 18.74
C SER A 51 20.60 6.68 18.72
N GLU A 52 21.48 6.16 17.88
CA GLU A 52 22.84 6.69 17.74
C GLU A 52 22.85 8.08 17.12
N MET A 53 22.02 8.36 16.12
CA MET A 53 21.84 9.70 15.56
C MET A 53 21.34 10.67 16.65
N SER A 54 20.34 10.28 17.41
CA SER A 54 19.81 11.06 18.54
C SER A 54 20.89 11.35 19.57
N ARG A 55 21.75 10.37 19.85
CA ARG A 55 22.87 10.51 20.78
C ARG A 55 23.92 11.51 20.28
N ILE A 56 24.29 11.44 19.00
CA ILE A 56 25.24 12.38 18.39
C ILE A 56 24.67 13.81 18.40
N LEU A 57 23.46 14.02 17.92
CA LEU A 57 22.81 15.32 17.82
C LEU A 57 22.58 15.96 19.19
N ARG A 58 22.35 15.18 20.24
CA ARG A 58 22.24 15.69 21.61
C ARG A 58 23.56 16.25 22.14
N HIS A 59 24.69 15.63 21.78
CA HIS A 59 26.00 16.10 22.23
C HIS A 59 26.54 17.25 21.36
N LEU A 60 26.07 17.31 20.10
CA LEU A 60 26.50 18.30 19.11
C LEU A 60 25.26 18.95 18.45
N PRO A 61 24.47 19.74 19.21
CA PRO A 61 23.23 20.32 18.71
C PRO A 61 23.44 21.31 17.56
N ASP A 62 24.59 21.98 17.55
CA ASP A 62 24.96 22.98 16.55
C ASP A 62 25.69 22.39 15.34
N MET A 63 25.83 21.06 15.27
CA MET A 63 26.46 20.41 14.14
C MET A 63 25.72 20.75 12.85
N GLU A 64 26.43 21.34 11.90
CA GLU A 64 25.94 21.55 10.55
C GLU A 64 26.24 20.31 9.70
N ASP A 65 25.22 19.79 9.06
CA ASP A 65 25.33 18.62 8.19
C ASP A 65 24.34 18.76 7.03
N ILE A 66 24.72 18.30 5.85
CA ILE A 66 23.95 18.44 4.62
C ILE A 66 22.56 17.77 4.73
N TYR A 67 22.45 16.71 5.51
CA TYR A 67 21.19 15.98 5.68
C TYR A 67 20.18 16.65 6.61
N PHE A 68 20.63 17.68 7.38
CA PHE A 68 19.77 18.47 8.29
C PHE A 68 19.62 19.93 7.84
N LYS A 69 20.24 20.28 6.72
CA LYS A 69 20.21 21.64 6.22
C LYS A 69 18.83 21.95 5.63
N THR A 70 18.10 22.86 6.28
CA THR A 70 16.86 23.40 5.75
C THR A 70 17.18 24.45 4.68
N ASN A 71 16.52 24.37 3.52
CA ASN A 71 16.68 25.37 2.45
C ASN A 71 15.76 26.58 2.71
N GLU A 72 15.90 27.20 3.89
CA GLU A 72 15.10 28.37 4.29
C GLU A 72 15.39 29.61 3.44
N ASP A 73 16.57 29.67 2.81
CA ASP A 73 16.99 30.75 1.91
C ASP A 73 16.21 30.75 0.58
N LYS A 74 15.58 29.64 0.21
CA LYS A 74 14.74 29.54 -0.99
C LYS A 74 13.28 29.76 -0.65
N LEU A 75 12.58 30.53 -1.49
CA LEU A 75 11.14 30.63 -1.40
C LEU A 75 10.49 29.25 -1.59
N PRO A 76 9.38 28.95 -0.91
CA PRO A 76 8.71 27.64 -1.04
C PRO A 76 8.37 27.27 -2.49
N GLU A 77 8.09 28.27 -3.34
CA GLU A 77 7.75 28.10 -4.76
C GLU A 77 8.96 27.70 -5.63
N ASP A 78 10.17 28.05 -5.19
CA ASP A 78 11.43 27.78 -5.91
C ASP A 78 12.08 26.46 -5.48
N ARG A 79 11.57 25.83 -4.41
CA ARG A 79 12.10 24.56 -3.93
C ARG A 79 11.72 23.42 -4.86
N LYS A 80 12.69 22.59 -5.19
CA LYS A 80 12.51 21.35 -5.95
C LYS A 80 12.13 20.23 -4.99
N VAL A 81 10.88 19.78 -5.07
CA VAL A 81 10.33 18.79 -4.14
C VAL A 81 10.21 17.43 -4.81
N GLY A 82 10.84 16.40 -4.24
CA GLY A 82 10.67 15.01 -4.65
C GLY A 82 9.55 14.33 -3.87
N TYR A 83 8.61 13.71 -4.58
CA TYR A 83 7.56 12.89 -3.98
C TYR A 83 7.74 11.43 -4.35
N ILE A 84 8.02 10.58 -3.36
CA ILE A 84 8.02 9.12 -3.50
C ILE A 84 6.63 8.62 -3.15
N VAL A 85 5.91 8.02 -4.10
CA VAL A 85 4.54 7.55 -3.90
C VAL A 85 4.51 6.02 -4.00
N ILE A 86 4.14 5.35 -2.91
CA ILE A 86 4.11 3.89 -2.83
C ILE A 86 2.68 3.39 -3.07
N THR A 87 2.41 2.88 -4.26
CA THR A 87 1.13 2.26 -4.63
C THR A 87 1.29 0.74 -4.80
N ALA A 88 0.21 0.03 -5.10
CA ALA A 88 0.27 -1.40 -5.39
C ALA A 88 0.59 -1.69 -6.87
N ASP A 89 1.16 -2.87 -7.13
CA ASP A 89 1.29 -3.39 -8.50
C ASP A 89 -0.02 -4.01 -9.02
N LYS A 90 -0.92 -4.44 -8.12
CA LYS A 90 -2.16 -5.14 -8.48
C LYS A 90 -3.36 -4.58 -7.71
N GLY A 91 -4.51 -4.61 -8.37
CA GLY A 91 -5.78 -4.14 -7.80
C GLY A 91 -6.41 -5.09 -6.77
N LEU A 92 -7.70 -4.91 -6.59
CA LEU A 92 -8.55 -5.66 -5.66
C LEU A 92 -8.16 -5.50 -4.17
N ALA A 93 -7.57 -4.36 -3.83
CA ALA A 93 -7.17 -3.99 -2.47
C ALA A 93 -8.06 -2.87 -1.87
N GLY A 94 -9.37 -2.93 -2.11
CA GLY A 94 -10.30 -1.93 -1.60
C GLY A 94 -9.93 -0.50 -1.99
N SER A 95 -9.96 0.41 -1.02
CA SER A 95 -9.63 1.84 -1.21
C SER A 95 -8.14 2.16 -1.10
N TYR A 96 -7.26 1.18 -0.83
CA TYR A 96 -5.83 1.37 -0.59
C TYR A 96 -5.17 2.32 -1.61
N ASN A 97 -5.21 1.98 -2.90
CA ASN A 97 -4.59 2.82 -3.93
C ASN A 97 -5.28 4.18 -4.08
N HIS A 98 -6.61 4.22 -3.96
CA HIS A 98 -7.37 5.46 -4.12
C HIS A 98 -6.94 6.52 -3.09
N ASN A 99 -6.76 6.13 -1.83
CA ASN A 99 -6.37 7.05 -0.76
C ASN A 99 -4.97 7.64 -0.99
N ILE A 100 -4.00 6.80 -1.39
CA ILE A 100 -2.63 7.24 -1.69
C ILE A 100 -2.61 8.20 -2.88
N LEU A 101 -3.28 7.84 -3.97
CA LEU A 101 -3.31 8.64 -5.20
C LEU A 101 -3.98 9.99 -4.98
N LYS A 102 -5.07 10.03 -4.20
CA LYS A 102 -5.73 11.26 -3.83
C LYS A 102 -4.82 12.19 -3.03
N MET A 103 -4.14 11.68 -2.00
CA MET A 103 -3.20 12.45 -1.20
C MET A 103 -2.05 12.99 -2.07
N ALA A 104 -1.48 12.15 -2.93
CA ALA A 104 -0.42 12.56 -3.84
C ALA A 104 -0.88 13.70 -4.76
N GLU A 105 -2.05 13.60 -5.41
CA GLU A 105 -2.58 14.68 -6.27
C GLU A 105 -2.80 15.99 -5.51
N GLU A 106 -3.26 15.95 -4.26
CA GLU A 106 -3.45 17.13 -3.43
C GLU A 106 -2.14 17.86 -3.17
N HIS A 107 -1.06 17.12 -2.90
CA HIS A 107 0.25 17.69 -2.66
C HIS A 107 0.93 18.20 -3.95
N LEU A 108 0.82 17.46 -5.06
CA LEU A 108 1.37 17.87 -6.35
C LEU A 108 0.78 19.19 -6.86
N LYS A 109 -0.50 19.46 -6.60
CA LYS A 109 -1.14 20.74 -6.96
C LYS A 109 -0.57 21.94 -6.22
N ASN A 110 -0.07 21.74 -5.02
CA ASN A 110 0.47 22.79 -4.17
C ASN A 110 1.95 23.11 -4.46
N HIS A 111 2.66 22.22 -5.16
CA HIS A 111 4.07 22.36 -5.46
C HIS A 111 4.31 22.17 -6.97
N PRO A 112 4.30 23.23 -7.77
CA PRO A 112 4.47 23.12 -9.22
C PRO A 112 5.84 22.62 -9.64
N ASN A 113 6.90 22.92 -8.84
CA ASN A 113 8.26 22.46 -9.09
C ASN A 113 8.52 21.14 -8.33
N HIS A 114 8.07 20.02 -8.91
CA HIS A 114 8.19 18.71 -8.28
C HIS A 114 8.72 17.63 -9.24
N SER A 115 9.38 16.65 -8.66
CA SER A 115 9.69 15.36 -9.30
C SER A 115 8.89 14.25 -8.65
N LEU A 116 8.25 13.39 -9.44
CA LEU A 116 7.34 12.35 -8.98
C LEU A 116 7.94 10.96 -9.21
N PHE A 117 8.28 10.28 -8.13
CA PHE A 117 8.85 8.93 -8.08
C PHE A 117 7.77 7.92 -7.68
N VAL A 118 7.28 7.14 -8.63
CA VAL A 118 6.14 6.26 -8.38
C VAL A 118 6.60 4.80 -8.29
N LEU A 119 6.30 4.19 -7.16
CA LEU A 119 6.47 2.76 -6.90
C LEU A 119 5.12 2.05 -7.08
N GLY A 120 5.13 0.96 -7.83
CA GLY A 120 3.93 0.19 -8.14
C GLY A 120 3.24 0.58 -9.47
N GLU A 121 2.83 -0.43 -10.21
CA GLU A 121 2.29 -0.29 -11.56
C GLU A 121 0.97 0.49 -11.62
N LEU A 122 0.11 0.36 -10.60
CA LEU A 122 -1.18 1.07 -10.60
C LEU A 122 -1.02 2.57 -10.49
N GLY A 123 -0.07 3.04 -9.68
CA GLY A 123 0.21 4.46 -9.55
C GLY A 123 0.82 5.03 -10.84
N ARG A 124 1.78 4.34 -11.43
CA ARG A 124 2.38 4.73 -12.71
C ARG A 124 1.32 4.92 -13.78
N HIS A 125 0.50 3.90 -13.99
CA HIS A 125 -0.57 3.96 -14.97
C HIS A 125 -1.60 5.07 -14.70
N TYR A 126 -1.92 5.30 -13.42
CA TYR A 126 -2.84 6.35 -13.01
C TYR A 126 -2.33 7.76 -13.36
N PHE A 127 -1.05 8.07 -13.05
CA PHE A 127 -0.47 9.38 -13.32
C PHE A 127 -0.22 9.59 -14.82
N GLU A 128 0.24 8.56 -15.54
CA GLU A 128 0.41 8.59 -16.99
C GLU A 128 -0.91 8.89 -17.73
N GLN A 129 -2.01 8.25 -17.33
CA GLN A 129 -3.34 8.52 -17.91
C GLN A 129 -3.82 9.95 -17.70
N ARG A 130 -3.37 10.61 -16.64
CA ARG A 130 -3.69 12.01 -16.34
C ARG A 130 -2.72 13.02 -16.93
N GLY A 131 -1.69 12.56 -17.62
CA GLY A 131 -0.66 13.41 -18.18
C GLY A 131 0.23 14.07 -17.12
N ILE A 132 0.28 13.51 -15.90
CA ILE A 132 1.20 13.94 -14.85
C ILE A 132 2.56 13.26 -15.11
N GLU A 133 3.61 14.08 -15.20
CA GLU A 133 4.94 13.59 -15.48
C GLU A 133 5.50 12.80 -14.29
N ILE A 134 6.09 11.63 -14.58
CA ILE A 134 6.73 10.76 -13.60
C ILE A 134 8.16 10.46 -14.02
N GLU A 135 9.04 10.19 -13.05
CA GLU A 135 10.40 9.72 -13.34
C GLU A 135 10.36 8.32 -13.95
N LYS A 136 10.63 8.26 -15.28
CA LYS A 136 10.43 7.02 -16.07
C LYS A 136 11.44 5.94 -15.72
N GLN A 137 12.66 6.31 -15.36
CA GLN A 137 13.73 5.37 -15.02
C GLN A 137 13.53 4.76 -13.63
N PHE A 138 12.81 5.47 -12.75
CA PHE A 138 12.47 5.02 -11.41
C PHE A 138 11.33 3.99 -11.45
N HIS A 139 11.67 2.74 -11.77
CA HIS A 139 10.70 1.68 -11.98
C HIS A 139 10.95 0.49 -11.05
N TYR A 140 10.24 0.47 -9.92
CA TYR A 140 10.36 -0.56 -8.90
C TYR A 140 9.01 -1.20 -8.60
N THR A 141 8.98 -2.54 -8.52
CA THR A 141 7.84 -3.29 -7.99
C THR A 141 7.79 -3.19 -6.47
N VAL A 142 6.60 -3.13 -5.92
CA VAL A 142 6.37 -3.14 -4.45
C VAL A 142 6.10 -4.55 -3.91
N GLN A 143 6.02 -5.56 -4.78
CA GLN A 143 5.82 -6.95 -4.34
C GLN A 143 7.08 -7.50 -3.68
N ASN A 144 6.88 -8.19 -2.55
CA ASN A 144 7.97 -8.79 -1.76
C ASN A 144 9.10 -7.76 -1.51
N PRO A 145 8.88 -6.74 -0.69
CA PRO A 145 9.87 -5.73 -0.38
C PRO A 145 11.14 -6.37 0.19
N THR A 146 12.30 -5.91 -0.28
CA THR A 146 13.61 -6.37 0.20
C THR A 146 14.47 -5.19 0.59
N LEU A 147 15.37 -5.39 1.55
CA LEU A 147 16.31 -4.35 1.97
C LEU A 147 17.20 -3.86 0.80
N ASN A 148 17.58 -4.77 -0.10
CA ASN A 148 18.37 -4.39 -1.29
C ASN A 148 17.60 -3.45 -2.22
N ARG A 149 16.30 -3.68 -2.42
CA ARG A 149 15.46 -2.75 -3.21
C ARG A 149 15.32 -1.40 -2.53
N ALA A 150 15.08 -1.39 -1.21
CA ALA A 150 15.03 -0.15 -0.44
C ALA A 150 16.35 0.63 -0.53
N ARG A 151 17.49 -0.08 -0.53
CA ARG A 151 18.79 0.53 -0.70
C ARG A 151 18.93 1.20 -2.08
N ASN A 152 18.61 0.50 -3.16
CA ASN A 152 18.70 1.07 -4.50
C ASN A 152 17.82 2.33 -4.65
N ILE A 153 16.58 2.29 -4.11
CA ILE A 153 15.66 3.43 -4.09
C ILE A 153 16.26 4.60 -3.29
N ALA A 154 16.77 4.31 -2.10
CA ALA A 154 17.33 5.34 -1.22
C ALA A 154 18.61 5.95 -1.81
N GLU A 155 19.48 5.14 -2.41
CA GLU A 155 20.72 5.62 -3.06
C GLU A 155 20.41 6.56 -4.22
N GLU A 156 19.44 6.21 -5.09
CA GLU A 156 19.02 7.07 -6.21
C GLU A 156 18.47 8.42 -5.72
N ILE A 157 17.63 8.41 -4.69
CA ILE A 157 17.06 9.63 -4.10
C ILE A 157 18.12 10.46 -3.38
N LEU A 158 19.03 9.83 -2.63
CA LEU A 158 20.12 10.50 -1.95
C LEU A 158 21.08 11.15 -2.94
N GLU A 159 21.37 10.51 -4.07
CA GLU A 159 22.21 11.07 -5.12
C GLU A 159 21.61 12.37 -5.68
N LEU A 160 20.32 12.39 -6.00
CA LEU A 160 19.61 13.58 -6.46
C LEU A 160 19.61 14.70 -5.41
N TYR A 161 19.43 14.34 -4.13
CA TYR A 161 19.46 15.31 -3.04
C TYR A 161 20.87 15.92 -2.84
N LEU A 162 21.90 15.08 -2.82
CA LEU A 162 23.30 15.52 -2.64
C LEU A 162 23.82 16.38 -3.81
N HIS A 163 23.29 16.17 -5.03
CA HIS A 163 23.60 16.99 -6.20
C HIS A 163 22.75 18.27 -6.30
N ASN A 164 21.92 18.58 -5.29
CA ASN A 164 21.00 19.72 -5.27
C ASN A 164 19.97 19.70 -6.43
N GLU A 165 19.66 18.53 -6.94
CA GLU A 165 18.55 18.33 -7.88
C GLU A 165 17.20 18.28 -7.16
N LEU A 166 17.22 17.92 -5.88
CA LEU A 166 16.08 17.97 -4.97
C LEU A 166 16.45 18.76 -3.71
N ASP A 167 15.57 19.66 -3.27
CA ASP A 167 15.71 20.42 -2.03
C ASP A 167 15.01 19.75 -0.84
N GLU A 168 13.89 19.11 -1.13
CA GLU A 168 13.08 18.38 -0.15
C GLU A 168 12.60 17.05 -0.76
N VAL A 169 12.50 16.02 0.06
CA VAL A 169 11.98 14.73 -0.36
C VAL A 169 10.92 14.26 0.63
N TYR A 170 9.76 13.93 0.12
CA TYR A 170 8.64 13.36 0.88
C TYR A 170 8.32 11.96 0.38
N ILE A 171 7.86 11.11 1.29
CA ILE A 171 7.38 9.78 0.97
C ILE A 171 5.91 9.67 1.38
N ILE A 172 5.07 9.24 0.44
CA ILE A 172 3.63 9.01 0.64
C ILE A 172 3.41 7.51 0.64
N TYR A 173 2.94 7.01 1.77
CA TYR A 173 2.76 5.58 1.99
C TYR A 173 1.60 5.32 2.94
N THR A 174 1.19 4.07 3.08
CA THR A 174 0.15 3.67 4.03
C THR A 174 0.78 2.90 5.17
N SER A 175 0.50 3.31 6.40
CA SER A 175 0.89 2.63 7.62
C SER A 175 -0.30 1.96 8.31
N MET A 176 -0.02 0.96 9.13
CA MET A 176 -1.01 0.22 9.87
C MET A 176 -1.12 0.76 11.30
N ILE A 177 -2.22 1.46 11.62
CA ILE A 177 -2.49 1.92 12.99
C ILE A 177 -2.84 0.73 13.89
N ASN A 178 -3.67 -0.18 13.37
CA ASN A 178 -4.05 -1.43 14.04
C ASN A 178 -4.46 -2.48 12.99
N ALA A 179 -4.93 -3.65 13.43
CA ALA A 179 -5.29 -4.75 12.51
C ALA A 179 -6.43 -4.43 11.52
N ILE A 180 -7.21 -3.37 11.77
CA ILE A 180 -8.39 -3.01 10.97
C ILE A 180 -8.21 -1.64 10.30
N GLN A 181 -7.49 -0.73 10.94
CA GLN A 181 -7.36 0.65 10.53
C GLN A 181 -5.99 0.92 9.91
N GLU A 182 -6.03 1.43 8.71
CA GLU A 182 -4.89 1.87 7.92
C GLU A 182 -4.98 3.38 7.69
N GLU A 183 -3.86 4.05 7.67
CA GLU A 183 -3.77 5.48 7.40
C GLU A 183 -2.75 5.76 6.31
N THR A 184 -3.17 6.54 5.32
CA THR A 184 -2.24 7.08 4.32
C THR A 184 -1.61 8.33 4.90
N GLN A 185 -0.29 8.38 4.89
CA GLN A 185 0.46 9.49 5.44
C GLN A 185 1.58 9.94 4.52
N MET A 186 1.98 11.18 4.69
CA MET A 186 3.15 11.77 4.07
C MET A 186 4.18 12.08 5.15
N SER A 187 5.40 11.63 4.95
CA SER A 187 6.52 11.91 5.85
C SER A 187 7.66 12.56 5.08
N GLN A 188 8.29 13.56 5.69
CA GLN A 188 9.50 14.16 5.13
C GLN A 188 10.67 13.19 5.32
N LEU A 189 11.32 12.82 4.21
CA LEU A 189 12.48 11.94 4.21
C LEU A 189 13.79 12.73 4.26
N LEU A 190 13.85 13.85 3.53
CA LEU A 190 15.00 14.77 3.47
C LEU A 190 14.51 16.22 3.30
N PRO A 191 15.21 17.22 3.86
CA PRO A 191 16.20 17.05 4.92
C PRO A 191 15.59 16.46 6.18
N LEU A 192 16.43 15.79 6.98
CA LEU A 192 16.01 15.26 8.28
C LEU A 192 15.78 16.41 9.26
N LYS A 193 14.72 16.30 10.08
CA LYS A 193 14.45 17.28 11.12
C LYS A 193 15.19 16.89 12.39
N LYS A 194 16.11 17.74 12.88
CA LYS A 194 16.80 17.48 14.16
C LYS A 194 15.83 17.23 15.32
N ALA A 195 14.63 17.87 15.28
CA ALA A 195 13.59 17.68 16.30
C ALA A 195 13.11 16.23 16.42
N ASP A 196 13.08 15.45 15.32
CA ASP A 196 12.62 14.05 15.30
C ASP A 196 13.61 13.13 16.04
N PHE A 197 14.85 13.59 16.26
CA PHE A 197 15.90 12.87 16.97
C PHE A 197 16.14 13.39 18.39
N THR A 198 15.41 14.44 18.81
CA THR A 198 15.55 15.00 20.14
C THR A 198 14.65 14.25 21.12
N VAL A 199 15.16 13.18 21.71
CA VAL A 199 14.47 12.48 22.80
C VAL A 199 14.57 13.34 24.06
N GLN A 200 13.44 13.70 24.65
CA GLN A 200 13.42 14.32 26.00
C GLN A 200 13.87 13.27 27.03
N ILE A 201 15.16 13.29 27.35
CA ILE A 201 15.67 12.44 28.42
C ILE A 201 15.54 13.22 29.75
N PRO A 202 15.17 12.55 30.84
CA PRO A 202 15.19 13.18 32.16
C PRO A 202 16.53 13.81 32.48
N ILE A 203 16.52 15.01 33.07
CA ILE A 203 17.65 15.89 33.31
C ILE A 203 18.79 15.25 34.14
N ASP A 204 18.53 14.12 34.80
CA ASP A 204 19.43 13.46 35.76
C ASP A 204 20.41 12.42 35.12
N ILE A 205 20.45 12.27 33.79
CA ILE A 205 21.44 11.38 33.19
C ILE A 205 22.75 12.13 32.98
N PRO A 206 23.88 11.69 33.61
CA PRO A 206 25.17 12.31 33.40
C PRO A 206 25.51 12.36 31.90
N ARG A 207 26.06 13.52 31.46
CA ARG A 207 26.58 13.64 30.10
C ARG A 207 27.75 12.68 29.94
N GLU A 208 27.57 11.61 29.19
CA GLU A 208 28.67 10.74 28.79
C GLU A 208 29.63 11.53 27.91
N GLU A 209 30.93 11.39 28.14
CA GLU A 209 31.94 11.89 27.20
C GLU A 209 31.88 11.02 25.92
N LEU A 210 31.41 11.62 24.83
CA LEU A 210 31.29 10.93 23.55
C LEU A 210 32.59 11.09 22.75
N ALA A 211 33.38 10.04 22.67
CA ALA A 211 34.54 10.01 21.78
C ALA A 211 34.15 9.50 20.39
N ILE A 212 33.86 10.40 19.46
CA ILE A 212 33.48 10.06 18.08
C ILE A 212 34.74 10.04 17.21
N LYS A 213 34.98 8.93 16.50
CA LYS A 213 36.13 8.80 15.59
C LYS A 213 35.66 8.31 14.20
N PRO A 214 36.19 8.83 13.09
CA PRO A 214 37.22 9.86 13.01
C PRO A 214 36.71 11.27 13.34
N SER A 215 35.48 11.64 12.96
CA SER A 215 34.77 12.88 13.32
C SER A 215 33.26 12.62 13.36
N PRO A 216 32.46 13.49 14.01
CA PRO A 216 31.00 13.40 14.02
C PRO A 216 30.40 13.39 12.60
N GLU A 217 30.88 14.28 11.73
CA GLU A 217 30.43 14.43 10.34
C GLU A 217 30.67 13.13 9.56
N ALA A 218 31.88 12.57 9.62
CA ALA A 218 32.22 11.32 8.93
C ALA A 218 31.40 10.11 9.43
N VAL A 219 30.95 10.15 10.68
CA VAL A 219 30.06 9.13 11.23
C VAL A 219 28.62 9.34 10.73
N MET A 220 28.14 10.59 10.69
CA MET A 220 26.82 10.90 10.16
C MET A 220 26.69 10.59 8.67
N ASP A 221 27.73 10.87 7.87
CA ASP A 221 27.79 10.51 6.44
C ASP A 221 27.60 9.01 6.19
N ARG A 222 27.86 8.17 7.18
CA ARG A 222 27.64 6.73 7.10
C ARG A 222 26.32 6.27 7.72
N ILE A 223 25.89 6.91 8.79
CA ILE A 223 24.68 6.51 9.51
C ILE A 223 23.44 7.00 8.77
N VAL A 224 23.41 8.24 8.31
CA VAL A 224 22.22 8.84 7.69
C VAL A 224 21.75 8.08 6.44
N PRO A 225 22.62 7.72 5.46
CA PRO A 225 22.17 6.91 4.32
C PRO A 225 21.56 5.58 4.74
N ASN A 226 22.14 4.89 5.74
CA ASN A 226 21.59 3.65 6.25
C ASN A 226 20.25 3.86 6.98
N TYR A 227 20.07 4.97 7.68
CA TYR A 227 18.79 5.35 8.28
C TYR A 227 17.72 5.60 7.21
N VAL A 228 18.06 6.34 6.14
CA VAL A 228 17.17 6.58 5.00
C VAL A 228 16.76 5.27 4.33
N VAL A 229 17.71 4.36 4.10
CA VAL A 229 17.42 2.99 3.61
C VAL A 229 16.42 2.28 4.51
N GLY A 230 16.61 2.40 5.82
CA GLY A 230 15.72 1.81 6.82
C GLY A 230 14.31 2.38 6.77
N PHE A 231 14.21 3.68 6.65
CA PHE A 231 12.91 4.37 6.54
C PHE A 231 12.16 3.93 5.27
N VAL A 232 12.85 3.95 4.13
CA VAL A 232 12.28 3.49 2.84
C VAL A 232 11.87 2.02 2.93
N TYR A 233 12.69 1.17 3.56
CA TYR A 233 12.34 -0.24 3.76
C TYR A 233 11.11 -0.42 4.63
N GLY A 234 11.03 0.30 5.75
CA GLY A 234 9.86 0.31 6.65
C GLY A 234 8.60 0.73 5.90
N ALA A 235 8.66 1.85 5.17
CA ALA A 235 7.54 2.35 4.37
C ALA A 235 7.08 1.34 3.29
N LEU A 236 8.02 0.66 2.61
CA LEU A 236 7.70 -0.39 1.64
C LEU A 236 7.01 -1.60 2.28
N VAL A 237 7.51 -2.06 3.44
CA VAL A 237 6.96 -3.24 4.12
C VAL A 237 5.61 -2.92 4.76
N GLU A 238 5.44 -1.74 5.35
CA GLU A 238 4.16 -1.28 5.87
C GLU A 238 3.12 -1.12 4.77
N SER A 239 3.46 -0.41 3.69
CA SER A 239 2.58 -0.27 2.53
C SER A 239 2.16 -1.63 1.94
N PHE A 240 3.11 -2.55 1.80
CA PHE A 240 2.81 -3.90 1.34
C PHE A 240 1.91 -4.66 2.33
N SER A 241 2.12 -4.50 3.64
CA SER A 241 1.27 -5.10 4.66
C SER A 241 -0.15 -4.55 4.60
N CYS A 242 -0.32 -3.23 4.46
CA CYS A 242 -1.61 -2.58 4.29
C CYS A 242 -2.31 -3.02 2.99
N GLU A 243 -1.58 -3.07 1.88
CA GLU A 243 -2.11 -3.61 0.61
C GLU A 243 -2.65 -5.03 0.77
N GLN A 244 -1.90 -5.92 1.44
CA GLN A 244 -2.34 -7.30 1.66
C GLN A 244 -3.52 -7.37 2.64
N ASN A 245 -3.55 -6.53 3.68
CA ASN A 245 -4.65 -6.44 4.62
C ASN A 245 -5.93 -5.93 3.94
N ALA A 246 -5.85 -4.83 3.20
CA ALA A 246 -6.99 -4.29 2.44
C ALA A 246 -7.53 -5.31 1.43
N ARG A 247 -6.64 -6.02 0.73
CA ARG A 247 -7.05 -7.10 -0.19
C ARG A 247 -7.69 -8.26 0.54
N MET A 248 -7.16 -8.69 1.67
CA MET A 248 -7.73 -9.75 2.50
C MET A 248 -9.16 -9.38 2.93
N MET A 249 -9.38 -8.17 3.44
CA MET A 249 -10.68 -7.68 3.86
C MET A 249 -11.67 -7.56 2.68
N ALA A 250 -11.22 -7.06 1.54
CA ALA A 250 -12.03 -6.98 0.33
C ALA A 250 -12.46 -8.37 -0.18
N MET A 251 -11.55 -9.35 -0.17
CA MET A 251 -11.87 -10.72 -0.57
C MET A 251 -12.79 -11.42 0.42
N GLN A 252 -12.66 -11.16 1.70
CA GLN A 252 -13.59 -11.66 2.73
C GLN A 252 -15.01 -11.12 2.50
N SER A 253 -15.13 -9.81 2.26
CA SER A 253 -16.41 -9.16 1.96
C SER A 253 -17.04 -9.73 0.68
N ALA A 254 -16.24 -9.86 -0.38
CA ALA A 254 -16.69 -10.44 -1.65
C ALA A 254 -17.14 -11.91 -1.48
N SER A 255 -16.43 -12.71 -0.66
CA SER A 255 -16.80 -14.09 -0.37
C SER A 255 -18.11 -14.19 0.42
N ASN A 256 -18.36 -13.28 1.35
CA ASN A 256 -19.62 -13.23 2.10
C ASN A 256 -20.78 -12.87 1.16
N SER A 257 -20.63 -11.80 0.36
CA SER A 257 -21.65 -11.41 -0.63
C SER A 257 -21.94 -12.52 -1.65
N ALA A 258 -20.92 -13.26 -2.07
CA ALA A 258 -21.10 -14.40 -2.97
C ALA A 258 -21.93 -15.52 -2.31
N ARG A 259 -21.74 -15.82 -1.03
CA ARG A 259 -22.57 -16.80 -0.29
C ARG A 259 -24.03 -16.37 -0.19
N ASP A 260 -24.27 -15.09 0.11
CA ASP A 260 -25.62 -14.54 0.19
C ASP A 260 -26.34 -14.62 -1.16
N MET A 261 -25.65 -14.26 -2.26
CA MET A 261 -26.17 -14.40 -3.62
C MET A 261 -26.48 -15.86 -3.98
N LEU A 262 -25.64 -16.81 -3.56
CA LEU A 262 -25.89 -18.23 -3.81
C LEU A 262 -27.16 -18.72 -3.08
N ALA A 263 -27.37 -18.31 -1.83
CA ALA A 263 -28.54 -18.65 -1.08
C ALA A 263 -29.84 -18.12 -1.75
N GLU A 264 -29.81 -16.89 -2.24
CA GLU A 264 -30.92 -16.31 -2.99
C GLU A 264 -31.20 -17.06 -4.31
N LEU A 265 -30.14 -17.36 -5.07
CA LEU A 265 -30.25 -18.06 -6.35
C LEU A 265 -30.75 -19.48 -6.17
N ASP A 266 -30.37 -20.17 -5.11
CA ASP A 266 -30.89 -21.54 -4.80
C ASP A 266 -32.41 -21.53 -4.55
N ILE A 267 -32.90 -20.50 -3.86
CA ILE A 267 -34.35 -20.32 -3.67
C ILE A 267 -35.07 -20.09 -5.02
N LEU A 268 -34.51 -19.21 -5.85
CA LEU A 268 -35.05 -18.89 -7.17
C LEU A 268 -35.01 -20.11 -8.10
N TYR A 269 -33.90 -20.85 -8.09
CA TYR A 269 -33.75 -22.08 -8.86
C TYR A 269 -34.83 -23.12 -8.51
N ASN A 270 -35.02 -23.37 -7.21
CA ASN A 270 -36.01 -24.34 -6.74
C ASN A 270 -37.45 -23.94 -7.12
N ARG A 271 -37.78 -22.63 -7.03
CA ARG A 271 -39.07 -22.11 -7.50
C ARG A 271 -39.27 -22.28 -9.00
N ALA A 272 -38.25 -21.90 -9.81
CA ALA A 272 -38.32 -22.07 -11.26
C ALA A 272 -38.41 -23.53 -11.70
N ARG A 273 -37.67 -24.43 -11.03
CA ARG A 273 -37.72 -25.85 -11.26
C ARG A 273 -39.10 -26.42 -10.96
N GLN A 274 -39.70 -26.06 -9.82
CA GLN A 274 -41.05 -26.51 -9.45
C GLN A 274 -42.11 -26.01 -10.44
N ALA A 275 -42.01 -24.76 -10.88
CA ALA A 275 -42.89 -24.18 -11.90
C ALA A 275 -42.78 -24.92 -13.24
N ALA A 276 -41.56 -25.25 -13.68
CA ALA A 276 -41.31 -25.99 -14.91
C ALA A 276 -41.92 -27.40 -14.84
N ILE A 277 -41.67 -28.13 -13.76
CA ILE A 277 -42.26 -29.47 -13.54
C ILE A 277 -43.79 -29.39 -13.53
N THR A 278 -44.39 -28.43 -12.87
CA THR A 278 -45.84 -28.23 -12.81
C THR A 278 -46.41 -27.96 -14.21
N GLN A 279 -45.69 -27.13 -15.01
CA GLN A 279 -46.09 -26.85 -16.39
C GLN A 279 -46.04 -28.12 -17.27
N GLU A 280 -44.96 -28.89 -17.21
CA GLU A 280 -44.80 -30.14 -17.96
C GLU A 280 -45.92 -31.15 -17.61
N ILE A 281 -46.21 -31.32 -16.32
CA ILE A 281 -47.32 -32.18 -15.87
C ILE A 281 -48.66 -31.68 -16.42
N THR A 282 -48.90 -30.38 -16.38
CA THR A 282 -50.13 -29.76 -16.88
C THR A 282 -50.29 -29.96 -18.37
N GLU A 283 -49.20 -29.81 -19.16
CA GLU A 283 -49.19 -30.02 -20.60
C GLU A 283 -49.46 -31.49 -20.97
N VAL A 284 -48.84 -32.43 -20.24
CA VAL A 284 -49.11 -33.89 -20.42
C VAL A 284 -50.56 -34.23 -20.14
N ILE A 285 -51.14 -33.71 -19.04
CA ILE A 285 -52.54 -33.94 -18.67
C ILE A 285 -53.48 -33.32 -19.73
N ALA A 286 -53.20 -32.08 -20.19
CA ALA A 286 -53.99 -31.43 -21.21
C ALA A 286 -53.94 -32.18 -22.55
N GLY A 287 -52.75 -32.67 -22.93
CA GLY A 287 -52.57 -33.52 -24.11
C GLY A 287 -53.34 -34.82 -24.05
N ALA A 288 -53.28 -35.51 -22.91
CA ALA A 288 -54.04 -36.76 -22.71
C ALA A 288 -55.56 -36.55 -22.74
N LYS A 289 -56.09 -35.45 -22.16
CA LYS A 289 -57.50 -35.08 -22.24
C LYS A 289 -57.92 -34.73 -23.67
N SER A 290 -57.11 -34.06 -24.46
CA SER A 290 -57.40 -33.73 -25.87
C SER A 290 -57.48 -34.98 -26.73
N GLN A 291 -56.60 -35.97 -26.53
CA GLN A 291 -56.66 -37.27 -27.27
C GLN A 291 -57.90 -38.09 -26.95
N LYS A 292 -58.29 -38.10 -25.66
CA LYS A 292 -59.56 -38.78 -25.28
C LYS A 292 -60.81 -38.12 -25.94
N LYS A 293 -60.80 -36.80 -26.13
CA LYS A 293 -61.86 -36.06 -26.78
C LYS A 293 -61.97 -36.28 -28.30
N LYS A 294 -60.86 -36.61 -28.94
CA LYS A 294 -60.79 -36.93 -30.38
C LYS A 294 -61.14 -38.40 -30.70
N ARG A 295 -61.19 -39.26 -29.70
CA ARG A 295 -61.55 -40.69 -29.82
C ARG A 295 -63.05 -41.01 -29.51
N LYS A 296 -63.79 -39.98 -29.09
CA LYS A 296 -65.25 -40.01 -29.01
C LYS A 296 -65.86 -39.21 -30.16
#